data_1bb1b783bc90347bf8b072786b563cc9
#
_entry.id   1bb1b783bc90347bf8b072786b563cc9
#
_cell.length_a   1.000
_cell.length_b   1.000
_cell.length_c   1.000
_cell.angle_alpha   90.00
_cell.angle_beta   90.00
_cell.angle_gamma   90.00
#
_symmetry.space_group_name_H-M   'P 1'
#
loop_
_entity.id
_entity.type
_entity.pdbx_description
1 polymer ?
#
loop_
_entity_poly.entity_id
_entity_poly.type
_entity_poly.pdbx_seq_one_letter_code
_entity_poly.pdbx_strand_id
1 'polypeptide(L)'
;MTPLRTFVRQHRFSAFVAFTLVLTWIPWFTVVWLLRAGQPASVTTLVLFGGFGPLLAGLLVAIVGGDAKSWLRNLVDVRSPLHVWAAAILAPVALYGLAIAVFVLFGGEFNRASVLPAAAIPAIIVATFIRGGLEEP
;
A
#
# COMPACT_ATOMS: atom_id res chain seq x y z
N MET A 1 5.22 -26.25 -18.02
CA MET A 1 4.97 -24.95 -17.35
C MET A 1 3.46 -24.80 -17.24
N THR A 2 2.93 -24.38 -16.08
CA THR A 2 1.49 -24.16 -15.92
C THR A 2 1.05 -22.93 -16.73
N PRO A 3 -0.15 -22.92 -17.34
CA PRO A 3 -0.65 -21.81 -18.16
C PRO A 3 -0.64 -20.47 -17.38
N LEU A 4 -0.89 -20.51 -16.07
CA LEU A 4 -0.83 -19.35 -15.18
C LEU A 4 0.59 -18.72 -15.14
N ARG A 5 1.63 -19.55 -15.06
CA ARG A 5 3.02 -19.05 -15.02
C ARG A 5 3.41 -18.34 -16.31
N THR A 6 2.99 -18.87 -17.45
CA THR A 6 3.23 -18.25 -18.74
C THR A 6 2.50 -16.92 -18.86
N PHE A 7 1.23 -16.86 -18.45
CA PHE A 7 0.44 -15.64 -18.44
C PHE A 7 1.07 -14.56 -17.54
N VAL A 8 1.43 -14.88 -16.30
CA VAL A 8 2.05 -13.93 -15.36
C VAL A 8 3.38 -13.41 -15.88
N ARG A 9 4.18 -14.24 -16.56
CA ARG A 9 5.46 -13.80 -17.16
C ARG A 9 5.27 -12.85 -18.33
N GLN A 10 4.24 -13.06 -19.14
CA GLN A 10 3.92 -12.22 -20.29
C GLN A 10 3.24 -10.90 -19.90
N HIS A 11 2.42 -10.91 -18.83
CA HIS A 11 1.59 -9.79 -18.41
C HIS A 11 1.85 -9.41 -16.94
N ARG A 12 3.12 -9.24 -16.56
CA ARG A 12 3.53 -8.98 -15.15
C ARG A 12 2.81 -7.79 -14.52
N PHE A 13 2.73 -6.69 -15.25
CA PHE A 13 2.06 -5.48 -14.74
C PHE A 13 0.57 -5.72 -14.51
N SER A 14 -0.12 -6.30 -15.47
CA SER A 14 -1.56 -6.60 -15.33
C SER A 14 -1.83 -7.59 -14.19
N ALA A 15 -0.99 -8.62 -14.05
CA ALA A 15 -1.09 -9.57 -12.95
C ALA A 15 -0.84 -8.88 -11.59
N PHE A 16 0.17 -8.01 -11.51
CA PHE A 16 0.44 -7.22 -10.32
C PHE A 16 -0.76 -6.34 -9.93
N VAL A 17 -1.33 -5.60 -10.89
CA VAL A 17 -2.51 -4.75 -10.64
C VAL A 17 -3.70 -5.59 -10.18
N ALA A 18 -3.99 -6.71 -10.85
CA ALA A 18 -5.10 -7.59 -10.48
C ALA A 18 -4.93 -8.16 -9.06
N PHE A 19 -3.75 -8.69 -8.72
CA PHE A 19 -3.48 -9.20 -7.37
C PHE A 19 -3.52 -8.08 -6.32
N THR A 20 -2.99 -6.89 -6.62
CA THR A 20 -3.07 -5.74 -5.72
C THR A 20 -4.52 -5.37 -5.42
N LEU A 21 -5.36 -5.26 -6.44
CA LEU A 21 -6.77 -4.95 -6.26
C LEU A 21 -7.47 -6.00 -5.38
N VAL A 22 -7.28 -7.28 -5.67
CA VAL A 22 -7.89 -8.36 -4.91
C VAL A 22 -7.42 -8.36 -3.46
N LEU A 23 -6.10 -8.31 -3.22
CA LEU A 23 -5.52 -8.39 -1.88
C LEU A 23 -5.79 -7.14 -1.03
N THR A 24 -5.99 -5.98 -1.65
CA THR A 24 -6.32 -4.74 -0.94
C THR A 24 -7.82 -4.61 -0.71
N TRP A 25 -8.62 -4.78 -1.74
CA TRP A 25 -10.05 -4.45 -1.66
C TRP A 25 -10.89 -5.50 -0.95
N ILE A 26 -10.56 -6.80 -1.04
CA ILE A 26 -11.30 -7.83 -0.33
C ILE A 26 -11.24 -7.60 1.20
N PRO A 27 -10.08 -7.42 1.83
CA PRO A 27 -9.99 -7.09 3.26
C PRO A 27 -10.74 -5.80 3.61
N TRP A 28 -10.62 -4.75 2.79
CA TRP A 28 -11.27 -3.47 3.09
C TRP A 28 -12.79 -3.52 2.96
N PHE A 29 -13.33 -4.24 1.97
CA PHE A 29 -14.78 -4.50 1.92
C PHE A 29 -15.26 -5.33 3.10
N THR A 30 -14.47 -6.30 3.55
CA THR A 30 -14.75 -7.08 4.75
C THR A 30 -14.78 -6.18 5.99
N VAL A 31 -13.86 -5.21 6.11
CA VAL A 31 -13.88 -4.20 7.18
C VAL A 31 -15.18 -3.41 7.17
N VAL A 32 -15.60 -2.90 6.02
CA VAL A 32 -16.88 -2.16 5.91
C VAL A 32 -18.07 -3.00 6.33
N TRP A 33 -18.07 -4.27 5.95
CA TRP A 33 -19.13 -5.20 6.32
C TRP A 33 -19.13 -5.49 7.84
N LEU A 34 -17.96 -5.75 8.45
CA LEU A 34 -17.82 -6.00 9.89
C LEU A 34 -18.24 -4.78 10.74
N LEU A 35 -17.85 -3.57 10.31
CA LEU A 35 -18.25 -2.34 10.99
C LEU A 35 -19.78 -2.16 10.97
N ARG A 36 -20.43 -2.46 9.84
CA ARG A 36 -21.89 -2.44 9.74
C ARG A 36 -22.58 -3.51 10.59
N ALA A 37 -21.91 -4.65 10.79
CA ALA A 37 -22.39 -5.74 11.63
C ALA A 37 -22.11 -5.54 13.12
N GLY A 38 -21.50 -4.42 13.54
CA GLY A 38 -21.17 -4.13 14.93
C GLY A 38 -20.03 -5.00 15.50
N GLN A 39 -19.16 -5.54 14.66
CA GLN A 39 -18.04 -6.41 15.05
C GLN A 39 -16.67 -5.75 14.80
N PRO A 40 -16.23 -4.82 15.65
CA PRO A 40 -14.99 -4.05 15.41
C PRO A 40 -13.69 -4.82 15.69
N ALA A 41 -13.73 -5.97 16.37
CA ALA A 41 -12.53 -6.62 16.93
C ALA A 41 -11.46 -7.03 15.89
N SER A 42 -11.84 -7.27 14.63
CA SER A 42 -10.91 -7.73 13.58
C SER A 42 -10.54 -6.65 12.55
N VAL A 43 -11.01 -5.43 12.75
CA VAL A 43 -10.89 -4.35 11.74
C VAL A 43 -9.43 -3.96 11.53
N THR A 44 -8.66 -3.78 12.59
CA THR A 44 -7.26 -3.33 12.51
C THR A 44 -6.39 -4.31 11.70
N THR A 45 -6.52 -5.61 11.98
CA THR A 45 -5.76 -6.66 11.26
C THR A 45 -6.09 -6.66 9.77
N LEU A 46 -7.38 -6.55 9.42
CA LEU A 46 -7.81 -6.53 8.02
C LEU A 46 -7.36 -5.26 7.29
N VAL A 47 -7.37 -4.10 7.96
CA VAL A 47 -6.87 -2.83 7.41
C VAL A 47 -5.38 -2.93 7.12
N LEU A 48 -4.60 -3.46 8.07
CA LEU A 48 -3.18 -3.68 7.89
C LEU A 48 -2.90 -4.65 6.74
N PHE A 49 -3.58 -5.80 6.73
CA PHE A 49 -3.42 -6.80 5.66
C PHE A 49 -3.73 -6.20 4.28
N GLY A 50 -4.82 -5.45 4.14
CA GLY A 50 -5.15 -4.74 2.90
C GLY A 50 -4.10 -3.69 2.52
N GLY A 51 -3.51 -3.01 3.50
CA GLY A 51 -2.42 -2.05 3.28
C GLY A 51 -1.15 -2.70 2.70
N PHE A 52 -0.85 -3.95 3.05
CA PHE A 52 0.25 -4.72 2.47
C PHE A 52 -0.08 -5.36 1.11
N GLY A 53 -1.30 -5.18 0.58
CA GLY A 53 -1.75 -5.74 -0.69
C GLY A 53 -0.76 -5.60 -1.85
N PRO A 54 -0.21 -4.41 -2.14
CA PRO A 54 0.76 -4.23 -3.23
C PRO A 54 2.07 -5.01 -3.01
N LEU A 55 2.58 -5.06 -1.77
CA LEU A 55 3.80 -5.82 -1.45
C LEU A 55 3.59 -7.32 -1.67
N LEU A 56 2.46 -7.85 -1.16
CA LEU A 56 2.09 -9.25 -1.33
C LEU A 56 1.84 -9.60 -2.79
N ALA A 57 1.20 -8.72 -3.55
CA ALA A 57 0.99 -8.88 -4.99
C ALA A 57 2.32 -8.95 -5.75
N GLY A 58 3.27 -8.06 -5.44
CA GLY A 58 4.62 -8.09 -6.01
C GLY A 58 5.35 -9.41 -5.73
N LEU A 59 5.27 -9.87 -4.48
CA LEU A 59 5.85 -11.16 -4.06
C LEU A 59 5.18 -12.33 -4.80
N LEU A 60 3.87 -12.37 -4.92
CA LEU A 60 3.13 -13.41 -5.64
C LEU A 60 3.51 -13.45 -7.12
N VAL A 61 3.57 -12.30 -7.79
CA VAL A 61 4.01 -12.21 -9.19
C VAL A 61 5.44 -12.72 -9.35
N ALA A 62 6.33 -12.39 -8.41
CA ALA A 62 7.71 -12.85 -8.42
C ALA A 62 7.82 -14.36 -8.17
N ILE A 63 7.04 -14.93 -7.25
CA ILE A 63 7.01 -16.38 -6.99
C ILE A 63 6.49 -17.13 -8.22
N VAL A 64 5.33 -16.73 -8.75
CA VAL A 64 4.71 -17.39 -9.91
C VAL A 64 5.59 -17.21 -11.16
N GLY A 65 6.21 -16.05 -11.32
CA GLY A 65 7.18 -15.76 -12.39
C GLY A 65 8.49 -16.56 -12.27
N GLY A 66 8.83 -17.01 -11.06
CA GLY A 66 10.05 -17.80 -10.78
C GLY A 66 11.29 -16.94 -10.54
N ASP A 67 11.14 -15.69 -10.18
CA ASP A 67 12.21 -14.73 -9.92
C ASP A 67 12.15 -14.07 -8.52
N ALA A 68 11.48 -14.74 -7.57
CA ALA A 68 11.30 -14.25 -6.20
C ALA A 68 12.63 -13.86 -5.51
N LYS A 69 13.70 -14.64 -5.73
CA LYS A 69 15.02 -14.35 -5.14
C LYS A 69 15.61 -13.03 -5.66
N SER A 70 15.51 -12.75 -6.96
CA SER A 70 16.00 -11.51 -7.54
C SER A 70 15.11 -10.34 -7.15
N TRP A 71 13.80 -10.55 -7.05
CA TRP A 71 12.85 -9.55 -6.58
C TRP A 71 13.15 -9.13 -5.13
N LEU A 72 13.35 -10.08 -4.20
CA LEU A 72 13.72 -9.79 -2.82
C LEU A 72 15.06 -9.04 -2.72
N ARG A 73 16.05 -9.44 -3.52
CA ARG A 73 17.34 -8.73 -3.55
C ARG A 73 17.17 -7.29 -4.03
N ASN A 74 16.36 -7.07 -5.06
CA ASN A 74 16.12 -5.73 -5.59
C ASN A 74 15.30 -4.86 -4.64
N LEU A 75 14.44 -5.45 -3.80
CA LEU A 75 13.66 -4.73 -2.79
C LEU A 75 14.54 -4.06 -1.73
N VAL A 76 15.67 -4.70 -1.37
CA VAL A 76 16.63 -4.17 -0.39
C VAL A 76 17.81 -3.44 -1.05
N ASP A 77 17.86 -3.37 -2.37
CA ASP A 77 18.90 -2.62 -3.08
C ASP A 77 18.57 -1.13 -3.11
N VAL A 78 19.19 -0.39 -2.19
CA VAL A 78 19.03 1.07 -2.05
C VAL A 78 19.84 1.88 -3.08
N ARG A 79 20.50 1.22 -4.04
CA ARG A 79 21.33 1.89 -5.06
C ARG A 79 20.53 2.51 -6.20
N SER A 80 19.25 2.75 -5.99
CA SER A 80 18.41 3.45 -6.97
C SER A 80 18.85 4.91 -7.13
N PRO A 81 18.84 5.44 -8.35
CA PRO A 81 19.20 6.84 -8.61
C PRO A 81 18.24 7.80 -7.87
N LEU A 82 18.76 8.97 -7.49
CA LEU A 82 18.04 9.96 -6.67
C LEU A 82 16.64 10.33 -7.22
N HIS A 83 16.49 10.40 -8.53
CA HIS A 83 15.19 10.72 -9.14
C HIS A 83 14.12 9.67 -8.85
N VAL A 84 14.48 8.39 -8.68
CA VAL A 84 13.53 7.32 -8.29
C VAL A 84 13.07 7.52 -6.85
N TRP A 85 13.98 7.86 -5.95
CA TRP A 85 13.66 8.20 -4.57
C TRP A 85 12.79 9.45 -4.47
N ALA A 86 13.15 10.48 -5.23
CA ALA A 86 12.34 11.70 -5.31
C ALA A 86 10.92 11.40 -5.82
N ALA A 87 10.78 10.61 -6.88
CA ALA A 87 9.48 10.21 -7.41
C ALA A 87 8.68 9.39 -6.39
N ALA A 88 9.32 8.45 -5.68
CA ALA A 88 8.65 7.63 -4.66
C ALA A 88 8.10 8.46 -3.49
N ILE A 89 8.77 9.54 -3.13
CA ILE A 89 8.33 10.44 -2.05
C ILE A 89 7.30 11.47 -2.57
N LEU A 90 7.56 12.07 -3.73
CA LEU A 90 6.73 13.16 -4.24
C LEU A 90 5.40 12.67 -4.84
N ALA A 91 5.35 11.48 -5.44
CA ALA A 91 4.13 10.98 -6.05
C ALA A 91 2.98 10.79 -5.04
N PRO A 92 3.15 10.16 -3.87
CA PRO A 92 2.10 10.10 -2.86
C PRO A 92 1.66 11.48 -2.37
N VAL A 93 2.60 12.42 -2.17
CA VAL A 93 2.29 13.78 -1.74
C VAL A 93 1.46 14.51 -2.80
N ALA A 94 1.84 14.39 -4.07
CA ALA A 94 1.11 15.00 -5.18
C ALA A 94 -0.30 14.40 -5.33
N LEU A 95 -0.43 13.09 -5.23
CA LEU A 95 -1.74 12.41 -5.28
C LEU A 95 -2.64 12.81 -4.12
N TYR A 96 -2.09 12.93 -2.91
CA TYR A 96 -2.85 13.37 -1.75
C TYR A 96 -3.27 14.84 -1.88
N GLY A 97 -2.38 15.71 -2.35
CA GLY A 97 -2.70 17.10 -2.65
C GLY A 97 -3.78 17.23 -3.72
N LEU A 98 -3.72 16.43 -4.79
CA LEU A 98 -4.74 16.37 -5.82
C LEU A 98 -6.10 15.91 -5.25
N ALA A 99 -6.10 14.87 -4.42
CA ALA A 99 -7.32 14.38 -3.78
C ALA A 99 -7.98 15.46 -2.90
N ILE A 100 -7.18 16.19 -2.11
CA ILE A 100 -7.67 17.32 -1.31
C ILE A 100 -8.24 18.42 -2.24
N ALA A 101 -7.52 18.77 -3.31
CA ALA A 101 -7.99 19.82 -4.24
C ALA A 101 -9.34 19.41 -4.88
N VAL A 102 -9.47 18.16 -5.33
CA VAL A 102 -10.72 17.64 -5.87
C VAL A 102 -11.83 17.68 -4.82
N PHE A 103 -11.56 17.24 -3.58
CA PHE A 103 -12.53 17.29 -2.49
C PHE A 103 -13.07 18.70 -2.22
N VAL A 104 -12.18 19.68 -2.18
CA VAL A 104 -12.56 21.10 -1.97
C VAL A 104 -13.35 21.64 -3.17
N LEU A 105 -12.98 21.30 -4.40
CA LEU A 105 -13.69 21.69 -5.62
C LEU A 105 -15.14 21.16 -5.65
N PHE A 106 -15.38 20.00 -5.06
CA PHE A 106 -16.73 19.43 -4.91
C PHE A 106 -17.48 19.93 -3.65
N GLY A 107 -17.01 21.01 -3.03
CA GLY A 107 -17.68 21.67 -1.88
C GLY A 107 -17.34 21.04 -0.53
N GLY A 108 -16.31 20.20 -0.45
CA GLY A 108 -15.82 19.70 0.82
C GLY A 108 -15.10 20.79 1.61
N GLU A 109 -15.37 20.85 2.92
CA GLU A 109 -14.70 21.79 3.82
C GLU A 109 -13.35 21.22 4.29
N PHE A 110 -12.27 21.94 4.00
CA PHE A 110 -10.94 21.57 4.47
C PHE A 110 -10.71 22.14 5.88
N ASN A 111 -10.81 21.27 6.89
CA ASN A 111 -10.50 21.63 8.26
C ASN A 111 -8.98 21.65 8.48
N ARG A 112 -8.40 22.85 8.56
CA ARG A 112 -6.96 23.04 8.83
C ARG A 112 -6.49 22.43 10.16
N ALA A 113 -7.38 22.29 11.15
CA ALA A 113 -7.07 21.68 12.43
C ALA A 113 -6.82 20.16 12.31
N SER A 114 -7.30 19.54 11.23
CA SER A 114 -7.04 18.12 10.92
C SER A 114 -5.72 17.88 10.20
N VAL A 115 -5.02 18.96 9.79
CA VAL A 115 -3.68 18.85 9.19
C VAL A 115 -2.68 18.69 10.30
N LEU A 116 -2.05 17.54 10.34
CA LEU A 116 -0.94 17.32 11.27
C LEU A 116 0.16 18.36 10.99
N PRO A 117 0.66 19.04 12.02
CA PRO A 117 1.75 19.98 11.84
C PRO A 117 2.96 19.25 11.22
N ALA A 118 3.65 19.91 10.28
CA ALA A 118 4.80 19.32 9.60
C ALA A 118 5.87 18.77 10.58
N ALA A 119 5.97 19.38 11.77
CA ALA A 119 6.81 18.91 12.86
C ALA A 119 6.41 17.52 13.41
N ALA A 120 5.17 17.07 13.21
CA ALA A 120 4.71 15.74 13.64
C ALA A 120 5.05 14.64 12.62
N ILE A 121 5.38 14.98 11.38
CA ILE A 121 5.68 14.01 10.31
C ILE A 121 6.83 13.05 10.70
N PRO A 122 7.99 13.50 11.19
CA PRO A 122 9.06 12.61 11.61
C PRO A 122 8.63 11.65 12.73
N ALA A 123 7.87 12.15 13.72
CA ALA A 123 7.37 11.33 14.82
C ALA A 123 6.37 10.27 14.34
N ILE A 124 5.52 10.60 13.35
CA ILE A 124 4.57 9.66 12.75
C ILE A 124 5.30 8.60 11.95
N ILE A 125 6.30 8.98 11.15
CA ILE A 125 7.12 8.04 10.40
C ILE A 125 7.78 7.06 11.37
N VAL A 126 8.45 7.56 12.41
CA VAL A 126 9.09 6.72 13.43
C VAL A 126 8.06 5.85 14.15
N ALA A 127 6.93 6.41 14.57
CA ALA A 127 5.87 5.64 15.25
C ALA A 127 5.27 4.56 14.34
N THR A 128 5.11 4.83 13.04
CA THR A 128 4.62 3.85 12.05
C THR A 128 5.64 2.71 11.86
N PHE A 129 6.93 3.04 11.79
CA PHE A 129 7.99 2.03 11.71
C PHE A 129 8.10 1.21 13.01
N ILE A 130 7.99 1.84 14.18
CA ILE A 130 8.06 1.15 15.48
C ILE A 130 6.81 0.30 15.70
N ARG A 131 5.62 0.83 15.46
CA ARG A 131 4.36 0.07 15.57
C ARG A 131 4.24 -1.05 14.55
N GLY A 132 4.73 -0.84 13.33
CA GLY A 132 4.75 -1.88 12.30
C GLY A 132 5.81 -2.96 12.50
N GLY A 133 6.83 -2.72 13.37
CA GLY A 133 7.95 -3.63 13.56
C GLY A 133 8.08 -4.25 14.95
N LEU A 134 7.36 -3.75 15.98
CA LEU A 134 7.59 -4.14 17.38
C LEU A 134 6.33 -4.58 18.15
N GLU A 135 5.13 -4.52 17.55
CA GLU A 135 3.92 -5.04 18.18
C GLU A 135 3.59 -6.44 17.65
N GLU A 136 4.49 -7.38 17.83
CA GLU A 136 4.11 -8.79 17.97
C GLU A 136 4.60 -9.27 19.34
N PRO A 137 3.67 -9.73 20.22
CA PRO A 137 4.01 -10.53 21.39
C PRO A 137 4.45 -11.91 20.98
#